data_01d27914be2959007adb43525d61ceb8
#
_entry.id   01d27914be2959007adb43525d61ceb8
#
_cell.length_a   1.000
_cell.length_b   1.000
_cell.length_c   1.000
_cell.angle_alpha   90.00
_cell.angle_beta   90.00
_cell.angle_gamma   90.00
#
_symmetry.space_group_name_H-M   'P 1'
#
loop_
_entity.id
_entity.type
_entity.pdbx_description
1 polymer ?
#
loop_
_entity_poly.entity_id
_entity_poly.type
_entity_poly.pdbx_seq_one_letter_code
_entity_poly.pdbx_strand_id
1 'polypeptide(L)'
;MLFQGKSIRVVALPEAGVFELVFDREGEAINKLDDRTVNELRQATQALANEPSLRGVLVSSTKDVFIVGADITEFGAKFSLSAPEITAGVAHSNEVFVAFEDLPVPTVVAINGFALGGGLEMAVSASLRVMSTAAQVGVPEVKLGLFPGFGGTVRLSRLAGPALACEWVASGKPQKAAAALAAGVVNAVAEPEQLRQQALDLLARAMRGEVDWQAQQQRKRVPVALPEADLQAAFVTALQAQAEAQVRAPHQPAARMAIEMMHAAARCDRAGALALEAKAFGEVARTQAARAMVQ
;
A
#
# COMPACT_ATOMS: atom_id res chain seq x y z
N MET A 1 -2.65 -26.81 -0.73
CA MET A 1 -3.55 -25.65 -0.96
C MET A 1 -4.13 -25.27 0.39
N LEU A 2 -3.83 -24.09 0.91
CA LEU A 2 -4.36 -23.58 2.17
C LEU A 2 -5.63 -22.75 1.96
N PHE A 3 -5.67 -21.97 0.88
CA PHE A 3 -6.82 -21.15 0.47
C PHE A 3 -6.93 -21.13 -1.05
N GLN A 4 -8.14 -21.15 -1.57
CA GLN A 4 -8.43 -21.02 -3.00
C GLN A 4 -9.63 -20.10 -3.21
N GLY A 5 -9.35 -18.91 -3.73
CA GLY A 5 -10.34 -17.95 -4.24
C GLY A 5 -10.25 -17.79 -5.75
N LYS A 6 -10.98 -16.81 -6.28
CA LYS A 6 -10.97 -16.44 -7.69
C LYS A 6 -9.93 -15.34 -8.02
N SER A 7 -9.45 -14.65 -7.01
CA SER A 7 -8.46 -13.59 -7.16
C SER A 7 -7.16 -13.92 -6.43
N ILE A 8 -7.24 -14.72 -5.38
CA ILE A 8 -6.12 -15.07 -4.51
C ILE A 8 -6.13 -16.57 -4.23
N ARG A 9 -4.95 -17.18 -4.17
CA ARG A 9 -4.74 -18.50 -3.60
C ARG A 9 -3.55 -18.50 -2.65
N VAL A 10 -3.55 -19.43 -1.70
CA VAL A 10 -2.42 -19.66 -0.79
C VAL A 10 -1.98 -21.11 -0.91
N VAL A 11 -0.72 -21.31 -1.24
CA VAL A 11 -0.10 -22.61 -1.45
C VAL A 11 1.10 -22.80 -0.53
N ALA A 12 1.31 -24.03 -0.04
CA ALA A 12 2.54 -24.36 0.67
C ALA A 12 3.69 -24.45 -0.34
N LEU A 13 4.84 -23.89 0.03
CA LEU A 13 6.09 -24.06 -0.70
C LEU A 13 6.88 -25.27 -0.18
N PRO A 14 7.92 -25.73 -0.91
CA PRO A 14 8.72 -26.88 -0.49
C PRO A 14 9.38 -26.72 0.87
N GLU A 15 9.78 -25.51 1.25
CA GLU A 15 10.31 -25.24 2.60
C GLU A 15 9.17 -25.30 3.63
N ALA A 16 9.38 -26.07 4.67
CA ALA A 16 8.37 -26.29 5.72
C ALA A 16 7.96 -24.96 6.41
N GLY A 17 6.67 -24.72 6.47
CA GLY A 17 6.08 -23.52 7.08
C GLY A 17 6.13 -22.26 6.22
N VAL A 18 6.60 -22.36 4.98
CA VAL A 18 6.59 -21.27 4.02
C VAL A 18 5.39 -21.41 3.08
N PHE A 19 4.61 -20.35 2.99
CA PHE A 19 3.43 -20.28 2.14
C PHE A 19 3.56 -19.12 1.14
N GLU A 20 2.96 -19.29 -0.02
CA GLU A 20 2.88 -18.26 -1.03
C GLU A 20 1.43 -17.79 -1.19
N LEU A 21 1.20 -16.51 -0.96
CA LEU A 21 -0.04 -15.81 -1.28
C LEU A 21 0.09 -15.26 -2.70
N VAL A 22 -0.69 -15.79 -3.61
CA VAL A 22 -0.60 -15.51 -5.05
C VAL A 22 -1.81 -14.71 -5.48
N PHE A 23 -1.58 -13.52 -6.03
CA PHE A 23 -2.60 -12.77 -6.76
C PHE A 23 -2.69 -13.31 -8.19
N ASP A 24 -3.84 -13.85 -8.54
CA ASP A 24 -4.10 -14.48 -9.83
C ASP A 24 -5.58 -14.41 -10.18
N ARG A 25 -6.02 -13.23 -10.60
CA ARG A 25 -7.42 -12.97 -10.92
C ARG A 25 -7.90 -13.84 -12.09
N GLU A 26 -8.91 -14.68 -11.83
CA GLU A 26 -9.49 -15.57 -12.81
C GLU A 26 -10.14 -14.80 -13.96
N GLY A 27 -9.77 -15.13 -15.20
CA GLY A 27 -10.36 -14.54 -16.40
C GLY A 27 -9.95 -13.10 -16.72
N GLU A 28 -9.01 -12.52 -15.96
CA GLU A 28 -8.52 -11.16 -16.20
C GLU A 28 -7.01 -11.12 -16.41
N ALA A 29 -6.55 -10.20 -17.25
CA ALA A 29 -5.13 -10.04 -17.55
C ALA A 29 -4.34 -9.36 -16.42
N ILE A 30 -5.04 -8.67 -15.53
CA ILE A 30 -4.43 -7.87 -14.44
C ILE A 30 -5.04 -8.22 -13.09
N ASN A 31 -4.31 -7.98 -12.02
CA ASN A 31 -4.83 -7.95 -10.66
C ASN A 31 -5.28 -6.54 -10.30
N LYS A 32 -6.41 -6.44 -9.63
CA LYS A 32 -6.97 -5.21 -9.06
C LYS A 32 -7.61 -5.49 -7.70
N LEU A 33 -7.76 -4.47 -6.87
CA LEU A 33 -8.42 -4.56 -5.58
C LEU A 33 -9.87 -4.08 -5.71
N ASP A 34 -10.78 -5.04 -5.88
CA ASP A 34 -12.21 -4.87 -5.72
C ASP A 34 -12.68 -5.49 -4.40
N ASP A 35 -13.96 -5.38 -4.09
CA ASP A 35 -14.53 -5.93 -2.86
C ASP A 35 -14.29 -7.44 -2.74
N ARG A 36 -14.34 -8.18 -3.86
CA ARG A 36 -14.04 -9.62 -3.89
C ARG A 36 -12.60 -9.89 -3.49
N THR A 37 -11.64 -9.19 -4.10
CA THR A 37 -10.21 -9.40 -3.82
C THR A 37 -9.85 -9.03 -2.38
N VAL A 38 -10.40 -7.92 -1.86
CA VAL A 38 -10.21 -7.52 -0.46
C VAL A 38 -10.80 -8.57 0.50
N ASN A 39 -11.99 -9.10 0.20
CA ASN A 39 -12.59 -10.16 1.02
C ASN A 39 -11.79 -11.48 0.95
N GLU A 40 -11.29 -11.86 -0.22
CA GLU A 40 -10.41 -13.03 -0.36
C GLU A 40 -9.07 -12.83 0.36
N LEU A 41 -8.53 -11.62 0.36
CA LEU A 41 -7.33 -11.29 1.17
C LEU A 41 -7.59 -11.48 2.67
N ARG A 42 -8.77 -11.09 3.15
CA ARG A 42 -9.19 -11.36 4.54
C ARG A 42 -9.20 -12.85 4.84
N GLN A 43 -9.85 -13.65 3.99
CA GLN A 43 -9.95 -15.10 4.18
C GLN A 43 -8.57 -15.78 4.08
N ALA A 44 -7.75 -15.40 3.12
CA ALA A 44 -6.40 -15.91 2.95
C ALA A 44 -5.52 -15.58 4.17
N THR A 45 -5.58 -14.34 4.66
CA THR A 45 -4.85 -13.90 5.85
C THR A 45 -5.29 -14.68 7.09
N GLN A 46 -6.60 -14.89 7.25
CA GLN A 46 -7.14 -15.67 8.36
C GLN A 46 -6.68 -17.14 8.29
N ALA A 47 -6.66 -17.74 7.10
CA ALA A 47 -6.15 -19.11 6.91
C ALA A 47 -4.67 -19.18 7.27
N LEU A 48 -3.85 -18.21 6.87
CA LEU A 48 -2.44 -18.12 7.24
C LEU A 48 -2.26 -17.96 8.77
N ALA A 49 -3.01 -17.06 9.39
CA ALA A 49 -2.93 -16.81 10.82
C ALA A 49 -3.30 -18.03 11.66
N ASN A 50 -4.17 -18.89 11.14
CA ASN A 50 -4.62 -20.13 11.82
C ASN A 50 -3.75 -21.36 11.46
N GLU A 51 -2.75 -21.21 10.58
CA GLU A 51 -1.87 -22.31 10.19
C GLU A 51 -0.77 -22.51 11.24
N PRO A 52 -0.78 -23.63 12.00
CA PRO A 52 0.18 -23.83 13.09
C PRO A 52 1.64 -23.91 12.63
N SER A 53 1.88 -24.34 11.39
CA SER A 53 3.22 -24.48 10.83
C SER A 53 3.76 -23.19 10.21
N LEU A 54 3.00 -22.10 10.18
CA LEU A 54 3.38 -20.86 9.51
C LEU A 54 4.69 -20.29 10.06
N ARG A 55 5.65 -20.05 9.18
CA ARG A 55 6.96 -19.44 9.49
C ARG A 55 7.29 -18.25 8.59
N GLY A 56 6.71 -18.17 7.40
CA GLY A 56 6.96 -17.08 6.47
C GLY A 56 6.00 -17.09 5.28
N VAL A 57 5.82 -15.93 4.67
CA VAL A 57 4.92 -15.75 3.54
C VAL A 57 5.63 -15.02 2.40
N LEU A 58 5.62 -15.61 1.21
CA LEU A 58 5.93 -14.93 -0.04
C LEU A 58 4.61 -14.40 -0.64
N VAL A 59 4.61 -13.16 -1.11
CA VAL A 59 3.49 -12.59 -1.87
C VAL A 59 3.92 -12.36 -3.31
N SER A 60 3.16 -12.85 -4.25
CA SER A 60 3.50 -12.79 -5.68
C SER A 60 2.27 -12.56 -6.57
N SER A 61 2.51 -12.29 -7.83
CA SER A 61 1.51 -12.20 -8.89
C SER A 61 1.89 -13.14 -10.04
N THR A 62 0.90 -13.79 -10.64
CA THR A 62 1.07 -14.57 -11.88
C THR A 62 0.88 -13.74 -13.13
N LYS A 63 0.45 -12.49 -13.00
CA LYS A 63 0.24 -11.56 -14.13
C LYS A 63 1.53 -10.80 -14.45
N ASP A 64 1.56 -10.13 -15.61
CA ASP A 64 2.70 -9.27 -16.00
C ASP A 64 2.83 -8.02 -15.09
N VAL A 65 1.77 -7.68 -14.40
CA VAL A 65 1.73 -6.63 -13.36
C VAL A 65 1.63 -7.25 -11.98
N PHE A 66 2.00 -6.50 -10.93
CA PHE A 66 1.70 -6.93 -9.56
C PHE A 66 0.21 -6.69 -9.26
N ILE A 67 -0.18 -5.44 -8.99
CA ILE A 67 -1.58 -5.02 -8.82
C ILE A 67 -1.67 -3.57 -9.30
N VAL A 68 -2.64 -3.25 -10.16
CA VAL A 68 -2.77 -1.93 -10.79
C VAL A 68 -3.70 -0.95 -10.05
N GLY A 69 -4.08 -1.28 -8.82
CA GLY A 69 -4.89 -0.40 -7.97
C GLY A 69 -6.27 -0.94 -7.68
N ALA A 70 -7.13 -0.06 -7.15
CA ALA A 70 -8.53 -0.37 -6.90
C ALA A 70 -9.33 -0.41 -8.21
N ASP A 71 -10.45 -1.13 -8.18
CA ASP A 71 -11.37 -1.14 -9.32
C ASP A 71 -12.19 0.16 -9.34
N ILE A 72 -11.83 1.07 -10.24
CA ILE A 72 -12.51 2.36 -10.37
C ILE A 72 -13.97 2.22 -10.80
N THR A 73 -14.37 1.09 -11.40
CA THR A 73 -15.77 0.87 -11.80
C THR A 73 -16.71 0.73 -10.61
N GLU A 74 -16.19 0.37 -9.42
CA GLU A 74 -16.94 0.34 -8.18
C GLU A 74 -17.11 1.73 -7.53
N PHE A 75 -16.28 2.70 -7.91
CA PHE A 75 -16.26 4.02 -7.27
C PHE A 75 -17.54 4.82 -7.51
N GLY A 76 -18.15 4.70 -8.69
CA GLY A 76 -19.38 5.43 -9.01
C GLY A 76 -20.50 5.16 -8.01
N ALA A 77 -20.76 3.91 -7.68
CA ALA A 77 -21.74 3.52 -6.67
C ALA A 77 -21.32 3.92 -5.26
N LYS A 78 -20.04 3.65 -4.89
CA LYS A 78 -19.51 3.98 -3.55
C LYS A 78 -19.50 5.48 -3.27
N PHE A 79 -19.20 6.32 -4.27
CA PHE A 79 -19.12 7.78 -4.09
C PHE A 79 -20.48 8.47 -4.12
N SER A 80 -21.57 7.73 -4.37
CA SER A 80 -22.95 8.22 -4.13
C SER A 80 -23.32 8.22 -2.65
N LEU A 81 -22.60 7.44 -1.83
CA LEU A 81 -22.79 7.36 -0.37
C LEU A 81 -22.39 8.66 0.33
N SER A 82 -22.78 8.82 1.56
CA SER A 82 -22.33 9.92 2.42
C SER A 82 -20.85 9.77 2.80
N ALA A 83 -20.19 10.87 3.17
CA ALA A 83 -18.80 10.82 3.62
C ALA A 83 -18.58 9.86 4.81
N PRO A 84 -19.43 9.83 5.85
CA PRO A 84 -19.31 8.84 6.92
C PRO A 84 -19.42 7.37 6.45
N GLU A 85 -20.31 7.07 5.50
CA GLU A 85 -20.45 5.72 4.95
C GLU A 85 -19.23 5.30 4.15
N ILE A 86 -18.67 6.21 3.33
CA ILE A 86 -17.39 5.96 2.61
C ILE A 86 -16.26 5.75 3.61
N THR A 87 -16.16 6.60 4.64
CA THR A 87 -15.18 6.47 5.72
C THR A 87 -15.26 5.08 6.38
N ALA A 88 -16.46 4.64 6.74
CA ALA A 88 -16.67 3.32 7.36
C ALA A 88 -16.25 2.17 6.43
N GLY A 89 -16.58 2.26 5.15
CA GLY A 89 -16.17 1.26 4.14
C GLY A 89 -14.66 1.18 3.97
N VAL A 90 -13.98 2.31 3.89
CA VAL A 90 -12.51 2.38 3.80
C VAL A 90 -11.86 1.84 5.08
N ALA A 91 -12.36 2.22 6.25
CA ALA A 91 -11.87 1.73 7.53
C ALA A 91 -11.99 0.20 7.63
N HIS A 92 -13.12 -0.35 7.20
CA HIS A 92 -13.33 -1.80 7.16
C HIS A 92 -12.34 -2.53 6.22
N SER A 93 -12.05 -1.95 5.05
CA SER A 93 -11.03 -2.49 4.14
C SER A 93 -9.63 -2.41 4.76
N ASN A 94 -9.32 -1.33 5.46
CA ASN A 94 -8.02 -1.17 6.15
C ASN A 94 -7.77 -2.24 7.23
N GLU A 95 -8.81 -2.74 7.88
CA GLU A 95 -8.69 -3.85 8.84
C GLU A 95 -8.06 -5.11 8.19
N VAL A 96 -8.34 -5.34 6.91
CA VAL A 96 -7.78 -6.47 6.16
C VAL A 96 -6.27 -6.31 5.97
N PHE A 97 -5.83 -5.11 5.57
CA PHE A 97 -4.39 -4.83 5.40
C PHE A 97 -3.66 -4.83 6.74
N VAL A 98 -4.28 -4.34 7.80
CA VAL A 98 -3.73 -4.40 9.16
C VAL A 98 -3.58 -5.86 9.63
N ALA A 99 -4.58 -6.70 9.41
CA ALA A 99 -4.51 -8.11 9.77
C ALA A 99 -3.37 -8.84 9.03
N PHE A 100 -3.17 -8.53 7.75
CA PHE A 100 -2.04 -9.07 6.98
C PHE A 100 -0.70 -8.55 7.51
N GLU A 101 -0.58 -7.24 7.75
CA GLU A 101 0.61 -6.60 8.30
C GLU A 101 0.99 -7.18 9.68
N ASP A 102 0.00 -7.57 10.47
CA ASP A 102 0.17 -8.09 11.83
C ASP A 102 0.41 -9.60 11.91
N LEU A 103 0.54 -10.29 10.77
CA LEU A 103 0.96 -11.70 10.78
C LEU A 103 2.27 -11.86 11.60
N PRO A 104 2.37 -12.88 12.46
CA PRO A 104 3.49 -13.01 13.41
C PRO A 104 4.75 -13.60 12.78
N VAL A 105 4.88 -13.51 11.46
CA VAL A 105 5.98 -14.07 10.67
C VAL A 105 6.43 -13.05 9.61
N PRO A 106 7.67 -13.16 9.09
CA PRO A 106 8.09 -12.30 8.00
C PRO A 106 7.27 -12.55 6.74
N THR A 107 6.95 -11.47 6.05
CA THR A 107 6.27 -11.48 4.76
C THR A 107 7.11 -10.71 3.75
N VAL A 108 7.33 -11.29 2.58
CA VAL A 108 8.11 -10.67 1.50
C VAL A 108 7.26 -10.58 0.25
N VAL A 109 7.15 -9.39 -0.33
CA VAL A 109 6.48 -9.18 -1.62
C VAL A 109 7.50 -9.16 -2.73
N ALA A 110 7.25 -9.92 -3.79
CA ALA A 110 7.96 -9.87 -5.06
C ALA A 110 7.18 -8.98 -6.04
N ILE A 111 7.64 -7.75 -6.24
CA ILE A 111 7.00 -6.78 -7.13
C ILE A 111 7.53 -6.98 -8.54
N ASN A 112 6.77 -7.70 -9.37
CA ASN A 112 7.21 -8.12 -10.70
C ASN A 112 6.89 -7.12 -11.83
N GLY A 113 5.99 -6.18 -11.60
CA GLY A 113 5.54 -5.19 -12.57
C GLY A 113 4.90 -4.00 -11.86
N PHE A 114 3.92 -3.38 -12.49
CA PHE A 114 3.21 -2.25 -11.87
C PHE A 114 2.58 -2.63 -10.53
N ALA A 115 2.92 -1.85 -9.50
CA ALA A 115 2.26 -1.85 -8.20
C ALA A 115 1.79 -0.41 -7.93
N LEU A 116 0.55 -0.11 -8.31
CA LEU A 116 0.01 1.25 -8.29
C LEU A 116 -1.18 1.37 -7.35
N GLY A 117 -1.30 2.52 -6.68
CA GLY A 117 -2.39 2.77 -5.75
C GLY A 117 -2.50 1.68 -4.69
N GLY A 118 -3.68 1.08 -4.57
CA GLY A 118 -3.90 -0.07 -3.68
C GLY A 118 -2.89 -1.21 -3.85
N GLY A 119 -2.31 -1.37 -5.04
CA GLY A 119 -1.26 -2.36 -5.28
C GLY A 119 0.04 -2.06 -4.54
N LEU A 120 0.46 -0.80 -4.50
CA LEU A 120 1.57 -0.39 -3.65
C LEU A 120 1.19 -0.43 -2.18
N GLU A 121 -0.05 -0.06 -1.83
CA GLU A 121 -0.56 -0.12 -0.46
C GLU A 121 -0.54 -1.56 0.08
N MET A 122 -0.90 -2.54 -0.73
CA MET A 122 -0.74 -3.96 -0.40
C MET A 122 0.74 -4.32 -0.20
N ALA A 123 1.63 -3.91 -1.09
CA ALA A 123 3.05 -4.22 -1.00
C ALA A 123 3.69 -3.65 0.27
N VAL A 124 3.37 -2.40 0.64
CA VAL A 124 3.94 -1.75 1.84
C VAL A 124 3.32 -2.24 3.14
N SER A 125 2.25 -3.03 3.11
CA SER A 125 1.74 -3.74 4.29
C SER A 125 2.58 -4.96 4.66
N ALA A 126 3.34 -5.53 3.73
CA ALA A 126 4.30 -6.61 4.03
C ALA A 126 5.52 -6.09 4.82
N SER A 127 6.24 -7.01 5.48
CA SER A 127 7.47 -6.66 6.22
C SER A 127 8.57 -6.17 5.29
N LEU A 128 8.77 -6.87 4.18
CA LEU A 128 9.88 -6.65 3.25
C LEU A 128 9.38 -6.72 1.80
N ARG A 129 10.12 -6.10 0.89
CA ARG A 129 9.79 -6.00 -0.54
C ARG A 129 11.04 -6.15 -1.38
N VAL A 130 10.96 -6.98 -2.43
CA VAL A 130 11.94 -7.04 -3.52
C VAL A 130 11.24 -6.60 -4.80
N MET A 131 11.85 -5.70 -5.54
CA MET A 131 11.27 -5.10 -6.74
C MET A 131 12.08 -5.45 -7.98
N SER A 132 11.41 -5.86 -9.04
CA SER A 132 12.05 -6.04 -10.35
C SER A 132 12.53 -4.71 -10.91
N THR A 133 13.70 -4.74 -11.59
CA THR A 133 14.20 -3.58 -12.36
C THR A 133 13.22 -3.12 -13.43
N ALA A 134 12.35 -4.01 -13.92
CA ALA A 134 11.31 -3.70 -14.91
C ALA A 134 10.01 -3.16 -14.30
N ALA A 135 9.88 -3.17 -12.96
CA ALA A 135 8.67 -2.74 -12.28
C ALA A 135 8.62 -1.22 -12.03
N GLN A 136 7.43 -0.73 -11.76
CA GLN A 136 7.19 0.64 -11.31
C GLN A 136 6.18 0.62 -10.17
N VAL A 137 6.37 1.49 -9.19
CA VAL A 137 5.48 1.66 -8.04
C VAL A 137 5.01 3.10 -7.92
N GLY A 138 3.83 3.33 -7.37
CA GLY A 138 3.32 4.68 -7.19
C GLY A 138 1.92 4.73 -6.63
N VAL A 139 1.48 5.96 -6.33
CA VAL A 139 0.15 6.27 -5.78
C VAL A 139 -0.52 7.34 -6.65
N PRO A 140 -1.08 6.95 -7.80
CA PRO A 140 -1.58 7.87 -8.81
C PRO A 140 -2.98 8.44 -8.53
N GLU A 141 -3.56 8.19 -7.36
CA GLU A 141 -4.95 8.52 -7.01
C GLU A 141 -5.27 10.00 -7.18
N VAL A 142 -4.29 10.88 -7.04
CA VAL A 142 -4.47 12.33 -7.24
C VAL A 142 -4.93 12.67 -8.65
N LYS A 143 -4.61 11.84 -9.64
CA LYS A 143 -5.08 11.96 -11.01
C LYS A 143 -6.58 11.71 -11.17
N LEU A 144 -7.19 11.06 -10.17
CA LEU A 144 -8.62 10.83 -10.06
C LEU A 144 -9.30 11.78 -9.06
N GLY A 145 -8.59 12.81 -8.61
CA GLY A 145 -9.09 13.71 -7.58
C GLY A 145 -9.17 13.09 -6.18
N LEU A 146 -8.41 12.03 -5.94
CA LEU A 146 -8.35 11.26 -4.71
C LEU A 146 -6.94 11.24 -4.12
N PHE A 147 -6.75 10.50 -3.06
CA PHE A 147 -5.45 10.09 -2.52
C PHE A 147 -5.55 8.65 -1.98
N PRO A 148 -4.43 7.99 -1.63
CA PRO A 148 -4.46 6.62 -1.12
C PRO A 148 -5.39 6.45 0.09
N GLY A 149 -6.22 5.42 0.09
CA GLY A 149 -7.20 5.13 1.15
C GLY A 149 -6.98 3.80 1.87
N PHE A 150 -6.03 2.98 1.43
CA PHE A 150 -5.71 1.69 2.05
C PHE A 150 -4.41 1.73 2.89
N GLY A 151 -4.16 2.86 3.55
CA GLY A 151 -3.02 3.03 4.43
C GLY A 151 -1.74 3.49 3.75
N GLY A 152 -1.79 3.82 2.45
CA GLY A 152 -0.61 4.23 1.69
C GLY A 152 0.02 5.51 2.22
N THR A 153 -0.77 6.52 2.57
CA THR A 153 -0.25 7.76 3.14
C THR A 153 0.42 7.54 4.49
N VAL A 154 -0.10 6.61 5.27
CA VAL A 154 0.41 6.25 6.61
C VAL A 154 1.73 5.50 6.48
N ARG A 155 1.77 4.44 5.66
CA ARG A 155 2.94 3.56 5.53
C ARG A 155 4.08 4.23 4.76
N LEU A 156 3.79 4.95 3.69
CA LEU A 156 4.82 5.68 2.93
C LEU A 156 5.49 6.77 3.77
N SER A 157 4.76 7.51 4.59
CA SER A 157 5.33 8.53 5.48
C SER A 157 6.34 7.92 6.47
N ARG A 158 6.12 6.68 6.87
CA ARG A 158 6.96 5.97 7.82
C ARG A 158 8.13 5.24 7.17
N LEU A 159 7.97 4.78 5.93
CA LEU A 159 9.03 4.09 5.18
C LEU A 159 9.97 5.06 4.46
N ALA A 160 9.42 6.04 3.76
CA ALA A 160 10.18 6.98 2.93
C ALA A 160 10.46 8.33 3.61
N GLY A 161 9.81 8.59 4.74
CA GLY A 161 9.77 9.91 5.35
C GLY A 161 8.67 10.80 4.78
N PRO A 162 8.21 11.80 5.55
CA PRO A 162 7.05 12.61 5.18
C PRO A 162 7.26 13.48 3.94
N ALA A 163 8.45 14.04 3.74
CA ALA A 163 8.74 14.89 2.57
C ALA A 163 8.55 14.13 1.25
N LEU A 164 9.16 12.95 1.14
CA LEU A 164 9.09 12.13 -0.06
C LEU A 164 7.71 11.49 -0.24
N ALA A 165 7.07 11.07 0.85
CA ALA A 165 5.70 10.56 0.82
C ALA A 165 4.73 11.62 0.31
N CYS A 166 4.82 12.87 0.75
CA CYS A 166 4.01 13.97 0.24
C CYS A 166 4.26 14.22 -1.25
N GLU A 167 5.51 14.18 -1.70
CA GLU A 167 5.85 14.33 -3.12
C GLU A 167 5.22 13.22 -3.97
N TRP A 168 5.33 11.96 -3.55
CA TRP A 168 4.75 10.84 -4.29
C TRP A 168 3.22 10.91 -4.35
N VAL A 169 2.58 11.22 -3.22
CA VAL A 169 1.12 11.36 -3.16
C VAL A 169 0.62 12.55 -3.97
N ALA A 170 1.28 13.70 -3.87
CA ALA A 170 0.86 14.92 -4.57
C ALA A 170 1.11 14.87 -6.08
N SER A 171 2.18 14.23 -6.52
CA SER A 171 2.52 14.14 -7.94
C SER A 171 1.78 13.00 -8.65
N GLY A 172 1.47 11.92 -7.96
CA GLY A 172 0.92 10.71 -8.56
C GLY A 172 1.80 10.08 -9.64
N LYS A 173 3.11 10.36 -9.62
CA LYS A 173 4.07 9.84 -10.60
C LYS A 173 4.55 8.45 -10.19
N PRO A 174 4.58 7.48 -11.11
CA PRO A 174 5.22 6.20 -10.88
C PRO A 174 6.73 6.37 -10.65
N GLN A 175 7.28 5.53 -9.81
CA GLN A 175 8.70 5.49 -9.46
C GLN A 175 9.34 4.20 -9.97
N LYS A 176 10.54 4.30 -10.52
CA LYS A 176 11.35 3.15 -10.93
C LYS A 176 12.03 2.50 -9.73
N ALA A 177 12.55 1.30 -9.92
CA ALA A 177 13.16 0.48 -8.87
C ALA A 177 14.27 1.22 -8.10
N ALA A 178 15.17 1.93 -8.78
CA ALA A 178 16.25 2.66 -8.13
C ALA A 178 15.73 3.77 -7.18
N ALA A 179 14.68 4.50 -7.59
CA ALA A 179 14.05 5.52 -6.75
C ALA A 179 13.33 4.90 -5.55
N ALA A 180 12.63 3.79 -5.75
CA ALA A 180 11.95 3.08 -4.68
C ALA A 180 12.92 2.51 -3.64
N LEU A 181 14.08 2.01 -4.08
CA LEU A 181 15.15 1.54 -3.20
C LEU A 181 15.76 2.71 -2.42
N ALA A 182 16.13 3.80 -3.08
CA ALA A 182 16.67 4.99 -2.44
C ALA A 182 15.71 5.60 -1.42
N ALA A 183 14.40 5.53 -1.68
CA ALA A 183 13.35 5.99 -0.78
C ALA A 183 13.13 5.08 0.45
N GLY A 184 13.68 3.87 0.48
CA GLY A 184 13.42 2.88 1.51
C GLY A 184 12.04 2.20 1.40
N VAL A 185 11.33 2.39 0.29
CA VAL A 185 10.04 1.75 0.04
C VAL A 185 10.21 0.27 -0.31
N VAL A 186 11.30 -0.09 -0.98
CA VAL A 186 11.70 -1.48 -1.21
C VAL A 186 13.06 -1.77 -0.57
N ASN A 187 13.30 -3.03 -0.22
CA ASN A 187 14.50 -3.47 0.50
C ASN A 187 15.59 -3.98 -0.42
N ALA A 188 15.22 -4.45 -1.61
CA ALA A 188 16.14 -4.92 -2.63
C ALA A 188 15.53 -4.77 -4.02
N VAL A 189 16.39 -4.77 -5.02
CA VAL A 189 16.05 -4.74 -6.45
C VAL A 189 16.71 -5.93 -7.13
N ALA A 190 16.00 -6.56 -8.06
CA ALA A 190 16.46 -7.73 -8.79
C ALA A 190 16.11 -7.65 -10.27
N GLU A 191 16.89 -8.28 -11.13
CA GLU A 191 16.49 -8.53 -12.52
C GLU A 191 15.23 -9.43 -12.55
N PRO A 192 14.35 -9.29 -13.56
CA PRO A 192 13.09 -10.03 -13.61
C PRO A 192 13.24 -11.54 -13.39
N GLU A 193 14.24 -12.16 -13.99
CA GLU A 193 14.50 -13.60 -13.90
C GLU A 193 14.99 -14.04 -12.52
N GLN A 194 15.52 -13.13 -11.73
CA GLN A 194 16.08 -13.39 -10.39
C GLN A 194 15.12 -12.97 -9.27
N LEU A 195 14.05 -12.24 -9.58
CA LEU A 195 13.14 -11.64 -8.61
C LEU A 195 12.61 -12.66 -7.60
N ARG A 196 12.06 -13.76 -8.09
CA ARG A 196 11.48 -14.80 -7.23
C ARG A 196 12.53 -15.40 -6.29
N GLN A 197 13.69 -15.74 -6.80
CA GLN A 197 14.75 -16.33 -6.00
C GLN A 197 15.25 -15.36 -4.93
N GLN A 198 15.46 -14.11 -5.28
CA GLN A 198 15.90 -13.10 -4.32
C GLN A 198 14.83 -12.80 -3.25
N ALA A 199 13.54 -12.85 -3.59
CA ALA A 199 12.47 -12.72 -2.61
C ALA A 199 12.45 -13.90 -1.63
N LEU A 200 12.62 -15.12 -2.12
CA LEU A 200 12.74 -16.33 -1.29
C LEU A 200 13.98 -16.30 -0.40
N ASP A 201 15.11 -15.86 -0.92
CA ASP A 201 16.37 -15.74 -0.16
C ASP A 201 16.22 -14.69 0.96
N LEU A 202 15.57 -13.55 0.68
CA LEU A 202 15.30 -12.53 1.68
C LEU A 202 14.35 -13.06 2.77
N LEU A 203 13.32 -13.79 2.37
CA LEU A 203 12.38 -14.43 3.31
C LEU A 203 13.11 -15.44 4.22
N ALA A 204 13.95 -16.30 3.65
CA ALA A 204 14.74 -17.27 4.40
C ALA A 204 15.68 -16.59 5.40
N ARG A 205 16.35 -15.51 5.00
CA ARG A 205 17.20 -14.70 5.88
C ARG A 205 16.41 -14.06 7.02
N ALA A 206 15.22 -13.53 6.72
CA ALA A 206 14.33 -12.95 7.73
C ALA A 206 13.85 -14.02 8.73
N MET A 207 13.51 -15.21 8.26
CA MET A 207 13.12 -16.34 9.11
C MET A 207 14.24 -16.81 10.06
N ARG A 208 15.51 -16.68 9.64
CA ARG A 208 16.69 -16.99 10.47
C ARG A 208 17.12 -15.84 11.38
N GLY A 209 16.42 -14.69 11.35
CA GLY A 209 16.77 -13.53 12.17
C GLY A 209 17.96 -12.72 11.64
N GLU A 210 18.39 -12.95 10.41
CA GLU A 210 19.48 -12.20 9.76
C GLU A 210 19.02 -10.82 9.25
N VAL A 211 17.71 -10.60 9.16
CA VAL A 211 17.06 -9.35 8.79
C VAL A 211 16.02 -9.03 9.84
N ASP A 212 16.10 -7.85 10.44
CA ASP A 212 15.14 -7.39 11.44
C ASP A 212 13.84 -6.89 10.79
N TRP A 213 13.01 -7.84 10.40
CA TRP A 213 11.71 -7.57 9.80
C TRP A 213 10.71 -7.00 10.82
N GLN A 214 10.86 -7.35 12.12
CA GLN A 214 10.01 -6.82 13.18
C GLN A 214 10.20 -5.31 13.33
N ALA A 215 11.43 -4.82 13.25
CA ALA A 215 11.71 -3.37 13.27
C ALA A 215 11.03 -2.65 12.10
N GLN A 216 11.01 -3.26 10.90
CA GLN A 216 10.28 -2.72 9.74
C GLN A 216 8.78 -2.61 10.02
N GLN A 217 8.17 -3.65 10.62
CA GLN A 217 6.75 -3.63 10.97
C GLN A 217 6.47 -2.63 12.11
N GLN A 218 7.29 -2.61 13.14
CA GLN A 218 7.15 -1.70 14.27
C GLN A 218 7.20 -0.24 13.84
N ARG A 219 8.09 0.10 12.91
CA ARG A 219 8.21 1.45 12.34
C ARG A 219 6.89 1.98 11.75
N LYS A 220 6.07 1.09 11.18
CA LYS A 220 4.77 1.45 10.58
C LYS A 220 3.65 1.64 11.62
N ARG A 221 3.83 1.14 12.84
CA ARG A 221 2.82 1.17 13.92
C ARG A 221 2.92 2.38 14.83
N VAL A 222 4.07 3.04 14.83
CA VAL A 222 4.37 4.19 15.70
C VAL A 222 4.30 5.52 14.94
N PRO A 223 4.26 6.66 15.62
CA PRO A 223 4.40 7.97 14.97
C PRO A 223 5.66 8.06 14.12
N VAL A 224 5.66 8.96 13.15
CA VAL A 224 6.85 9.24 12.34
C VAL A 224 8.00 9.65 13.23
N ALA A 225 9.15 8.94 13.10
CA ALA A 225 10.32 9.10 13.97
C ALA A 225 11.22 10.27 13.49
N LEU A 226 10.71 11.48 13.56
CA LEU A 226 11.45 12.71 13.27
C LEU A 226 11.28 13.72 14.39
N PRO A 227 12.30 14.57 14.64
CA PRO A 227 12.14 15.73 15.52
C PRO A 227 11.00 16.62 15.04
N GLU A 228 10.29 17.24 15.98
CA GLU A 228 9.11 18.07 15.67
C GLU A 228 9.44 19.19 14.67
N ALA A 229 10.59 19.84 14.80
CA ALA A 229 11.01 20.90 13.88
C ALA A 229 11.20 20.38 12.43
N ASP A 230 11.79 19.20 12.27
CA ASP A 230 12.01 18.59 10.95
C ASP A 230 10.69 18.13 10.34
N LEU A 231 9.80 17.56 11.17
CA LEU A 231 8.46 17.16 10.76
C LEU A 231 7.66 18.37 10.27
N GLN A 232 7.65 19.46 11.03
CA GLN A 232 6.99 20.70 10.68
C GLN A 232 7.56 21.29 9.38
N ALA A 233 8.89 21.33 9.25
CA ALA A 233 9.54 21.86 8.05
C ALA A 233 9.17 21.05 6.78
N ALA A 234 9.12 19.73 6.86
CA ALA A 234 8.75 18.88 5.76
C ALA A 234 7.33 19.17 5.25
N PHE A 235 6.35 19.31 6.15
CA PHE A 235 4.97 19.58 5.76
C PHE A 235 4.74 21.03 5.30
N VAL A 236 5.40 21.99 5.90
CA VAL A 236 5.36 23.41 5.44
C VAL A 236 5.88 23.49 4.00
N THR A 237 7.02 22.87 3.71
CA THR A 237 7.59 22.82 2.37
C THR A 237 6.64 22.14 1.37
N ALA A 238 6.04 21.00 1.74
CA ALA A 238 5.11 20.29 0.89
C ALA A 238 3.84 21.11 0.60
N LEU A 239 3.29 21.81 1.60
CA LEU A 239 2.11 22.67 1.42
C LEU A 239 2.43 23.89 0.57
N GLN A 240 3.62 24.48 0.69
CA GLN A 240 4.06 25.59 -0.17
C GLN A 240 4.16 25.16 -1.63
N ALA A 241 4.83 24.03 -1.89
CA ALA A 241 4.92 23.47 -3.25
C ALA A 241 3.54 23.17 -3.83
N GLN A 242 2.63 22.65 -3.01
CA GLN A 242 1.26 22.37 -3.43
C GLN A 242 0.45 23.64 -3.68
N ALA A 243 0.64 24.71 -2.91
CA ALA A 243 -0.01 25.99 -3.14
C ALA A 243 0.37 26.59 -4.49
N GLU A 244 1.65 26.52 -4.88
CA GLU A 244 2.13 26.93 -6.19
C GLU A 244 1.52 26.10 -7.33
N ALA A 245 1.42 24.79 -7.15
CA ALA A 245 0.81 23.87 -8.12
C ALA A 245 -0.70 24.15 -8.27
N GLN A 246 -1.39 24.45 -7.17
CA GLN A 246 -2.83 24.70 -7.14
C GLN A 246 -3.25 25.98 -7.86
N VAL A 247 -2.36 26.96 -8.01
CA VAL A 247 -2.61 28.12 -8.87
C VAL A 247 -2.90 27.71 -10.32
N ARG A 248 -2.27 26.62 -10.77
CA ARG A 248 -2.45 26.07 -12.13
C ARG A 248 -3.63 25.10 -12.23
N ALA A 249 -4.09 24.53 -11.12
CA ALA A 249 -5.17 23.55 -11.05
C ALA A 249 -6.09 23.81 -9.84
N PRO A 250 -6.81 24.94 -9.79
CA PRO A 250 -7.54 25.40 -8.61
C PRO A 250 -8.69 24.47 -8.19
N HIS A 251 -9.14 23.60 -9.09
CA HIS A 251 -10.27 22.69 -8.87
C HIS A 251 -9.86 21.29 -8.42
N GLN A 252 -8.58 21.05 -8.10
CA GLN A 252 -8.06 19.76 -7.69
C GLN A 252 -7.54 19.80 -6.23
N PRO A 253 -8.43 19.67 -5.22
CA PRO A 253 -8.05 19.84 -3.82
C PRO A 253 -7.34 18.60 -3.21
N ALA A 254 -7.35 17.45 -3.90
CA ALA A 254 -6.94 16.17 -3.32
C ALA A 254 -5.51 16.16 -2.76
N ALA A 255 -4.55 16.69 -3.49
CA ALA A 255 -3.15 16.69 -3.05
C ALA A 255 -2.96 17.55 -1.78
N ARG A 256 -3.60 18.71 -1.70
CA ARG A 256 -3.56 19.55 -0.51
C ARG A 256 -4.22 18.86 0.69
N MET A 257 -5.42 18.33 0.48
CA MET A 257 -6.15 17.60 1.52
C MET A 257 -5.32 16.41 2.06
N ALA A 258 -4.63 15.69 1.15
CA ALA A 258 -3.74 14.59 1.53
C ALA A 258 -2.61 15.08 2.43
N ILE A 259 -1.89 16.15 2.04
CA ILE A 259 -0.76 16.68 2.81
C ILE A 259 -1.21 17.19 4.18
N GLU A 260 -2.32 17.92 4.26
CA GLU A 260 -2.88 18.40 5.53
C GLU A 260 -3.24 17.22 6.46
N MET A 261 -3.87 16.19 5.92
CA MET A 261 -4.18 14.96 6.67
C MET A 261 -2.91 14.23 7.10
N MET A 262 -1.92 14.05 6.21
CA MET A 262 -0.66 13.38 6.51
C MET A 262 0.12 14.11 7.61
N HIS A 263 0.05 15.44 7.65
CA HIS A 263 0.64 16.24 8.71
C HIS A 263 0.04 15.92 10.08
N ALA A 264 -1.29 15.88 10.18
CA ALA A 264 -1.98 15.48 11.41
C ALA A 264 -1.69 14.01 11.78
N ALA A 265 -1.69 13.11 10.80
CA ALA A 265 -1.48 11.68 10.98
C ALA A 265 -0.04 11.30 11.38
N ALA A 266 0.94 12.13 11.06
CA ALA A 266 2.36 11.84 11.33
C ALA A 266 2.67 11.68 12.82
N ARG A 267 1.91 12.33 13.69
CA ARG A 267 2.06 12.28 15.15
C ARG A 267 1.24 11.18 15.82
N CYS A 268 0.40 10.50 15.06
CA CYS A 268 -0.45 9.41 15.55
C CYS A 268 0.28 8.08 15.44
N ASP A 269 -0.17 7.10 16.25
CA ASP A 269 0.10 5.70 15.97
C ASP A 269 -0.62 5.24 14.68
N ARG A 270 -0.40 4.00 14.26
CA ARG A 270 -1.03 3.47 13.05
C ARG A 270 -2.56 3.58 13.07
N ALA A 271 -3.20 3.23 14.19
CA ALA A 271 -4.65 3.23 14.29
C ALA A 271 -5.23 4.64 14.15
N GLY A 272 -4.65 5.63 14.84
CA GLY A 272 -5.04 7.03 14.75
C GLY A 272 -4.78 7.61 13.36
N ALA A 273 -3.63 7.28 12.74
CA ALA A 273 -3.28 7.73 11.40
C ALA A 273 -4.23 7.17 10.33
N LEU A 274 -4.56 5.87 10.39
CA LEU A 274 -5.52 5.23 9.48
C LEU A 274 -6.93 5.80 9.64
N ALA A 275 -7.36 6.14 10.87
CA ALA A 275 -8.65 6.79 11.10
C ALA A 275 -8.72 8.17 10.45
N LEU A 276 -7.65 8.97 10.54
CA LEU A 276 -7.56 10.27 9.85
C LEU A 276 -7.56 10.12 8.33
N GLU A 277 -6.81 9.16 7.78
CA GLU A 277 -6.80 8.86 6.35
C GLU A 277 -8.20 8.47 5.85
N ALA A 278 -8.88 7.56 6.54
CA ALA A 278 -10.21 7.10 6.15
C ALA A 278 -11.24 8.24 6.17
N LYS A 279 -11.22 9.09 7.21
CA LYS A 279 -12.09 10.25 7.31
C LYS A 279 -11.84 11.23 6.16
N ALA A 280 -10.59 11.61 5.93
CA ALA A 280 -10.23 12.53 4.85
C ALA A 280 -10.53 11.94 3.48
N PHE A 281 -10.39 10.61 3.30
CA PHE A 281 -10.80 9.93 2.07
C PHE A 281 -12.30 10.03 1.82
N GLY A 282 -13.14 9.85 2.85
CA GLY A 282 -14.58 10.04 2.75
C GLY A 282 -14.95 11.47 2.31
N GLU A 283 -14.21 12.46 2.78
CA GLU A 283 -14.41 13.87 2.43
C GLU A 283 -13.95 14.15 0.98
N VAL A 284 -12.74 13.71 0.58
CA VAL A 284 -12.22 13.98 -0.77
C VAL A 284 -13.03 13.27 -1.85
N ALA A 285 -13.53 12.07 -1.59
CA ALA A 285 -14.38 11.32 -2.53
C ALA A 285 -15.70 12.04 -2.85
N ARG A 286 -16.13 12.96 -2.00
CA ARG A 286 -17.33 13.78 -2.18
C ARG A 286 -17.08 15.09 -2.93
N THR A 287 -15.84 15.42 -3.22
CA THR A 287 -15.51 16.64 -3.98
C THR A 287 -16.03 16.58 -5.42
N GLN A 288 -16.26 17.74 -6.01
CA GLN A 288 -16.66 17.82 -7.41
C GLN A 288 -15.58 17.24 -8.33
N ALA A 289 -14.31 17.46 -7.99
CA ALA A 289 -13.17 16.93 -8.76
C ALA A 289 -13.19 15.40 -8.81
N ALA A 290 -13.30 14.73 -7.68
CA ALA A 290 -13.34 13.26 -7.61
C ALA A 290 -14.53 12.70 -8.41
N ARG A 291 -15.71 13.28 -8.26
CA ARG A 291 -16.91 12.83 -8.97
C ARG A 291 -16.78 12.99 -10.48
N ALA A 292 -16.22 14.12 -10.94
CA ALA A 292 -16.07 14.39 -12.37
C ALA A 292 -15.01 13.49 -13.05
N MET A 293 -14.04 12.98 -12.28
CA MET A 293 -12.96 12.15 -12.84
C MET A 293 -13.27 10.66 -12.78
N VAL A 294 -14.24 10.23 -11.99
CA VAL A 294 -14.63 8.81 -11.79
C VAL A 294 -15.89 8.46 -12.61
N GLN A 295 -16.64 9.44 -13.12
CA GLN A 295 -17.75 9.25 -14.05
C GLN A 295 -17.25 9.05 -15.49
#